data_d6913849345e0466beb5fb26035be660
#
_entry.id   d6913849345e0466beb5fb26035be660
#
_cell.length_a   1.000
_cell.length_b   1.000
_cell.length_c   1.000
_cell.angle_alpha   90.00
_cell.angle_beta   90.00
_cell.angle_gamma   90.00
#
_symmetry.space_group_name_H-M   'P 1'
#
loop_
_entity.id
_entity.type
_entity.pdbx_description
1 polymer ?
#
loop_
_entity_poly.entity_id
_entity_poly.type
_entity_poly.pdbx_seq_one_letter_code
_entity_poly.pdbx_strand_id
1 'polypeptide(L)'
;RMEQAGRVMPALCTTASIFGGVFALSEVLDRVERMRREARVENGTSCRVQLPSLGEWRGRMSGLVKSSLIGTFVGILPGTGAATAAFLSYGEARRSSPRRGNIGKGEPDGIIAAESSNNAVTGGALVPSLALGIPGDPVTAIMLATLTIHGVTPGVRLMTENPEMVYATFAVLMLSNLLMYPSCIITTRMFSFLLRIPEQLLMGFIAVLCILGSYGSRGNLFDVFVTVFMGIAAYFMRRMEFPLPPLVIGLVLGQQFEMSIGQMMLFKGDDSWLAFVSASPIAMVLLGMAFLLLVVPQVQNYRALRAKR
;
A
#
# COMPACT_ATOMS: atom_id res chain seq x y z
N ARG A 1 14.03 -15.39 28.65
CA ARG A 1 12.87 -15.78 27.82
C ARG A 1 12.47 -14.68 26.83
N MET A 2 12.63 -13.38 27.12
CA MET A 2 12.42 -12.29 26.16
C MET A 2 13.46 -12.23 25.04
N GLU A 3 14.71 -12.65 25.31
CA GLU A 3 15.79 -12.67 24.32
C GLU A 3 15.67 -13.80 23.29
N GLN A 4 14.93 -14.86 23.59
CA GLN A 4 14.64 -15.94 22.64
C GLN A 4 13.45 -15.62 21.71
N ALA A 5 12.45 -14.87 22.17
CA ALA A 5 11.36 -14.39 21.32
C ALA A 5 11.85 -13.40 20.25
N GLY A 6 12.86 -12.57 20.59
CA GLY A 6 13.50 -11.66 19.64
C GLY A 6 14.38 -12.34 18.59
N ARG A 7 14.73 -13.62 18.76
CA ARG A 7 15.57 -14.38 17.82
C ARG A 7 14.79 -15.28 16.85
N VAL A 8 13.52 -15.48 17.05
CA VAL A 8 12.70 -16.31 16.14
C VAL A 8 12.17 -15.49 14.94
N MET A 9 12.26 -14.16 14.99
CA MET A 9 11.78 -13.26 13.94
C MET A 9 12.82 -12.41 13.18
N PRO A 10 14.12 -12.70 13.16
CA PRO A 10 15.03 -11.95 12.29
C PRO A 10 15.05 -12.47 10.85
N ALA A 11 14.27 -13.48 10.52
CA ALA A 11 14.39 -14.18 9.24
C ALA A 11 13.24 -13.96 8.28
N LEU A 12 12.20 -13.24 8.66
CA LEU A 12 11.15 -12.93 7.69
C LEU A 12 11.59 -11.73 6.85
N CYS A 13 11.90 -12.06 5.63
CA CYS A 13 12.19 -11.26 4.47
C CYS A 13 11.65 -9.85 4.59
N THR A 14 12.48 -8.88 4.30
CA THR A 14 12.00 -7.52 4.12
C THR A 14 10.84 -7.53 3.15
N THR A 15 9.75 -6.90 3.52
CA THR A 15 8.60 -6.69 2.66
C THR A 15 9.05 -6.17 1.28
N ALA A 16 10.09 -5.34 1.25
CA ALA A 16 10.72 -4.83 0.04
C ALA A 16 11.25 -5.94 -0.90
N SER A 17 11.90 -6.99 -0.35
CA SER A 17 12.42 -8.11 -1.14
C SER A 17 11.31 -8.94 -1.77
N ILE A 18 10.22 -9.15 -1.04
CA ILE A 18 9.05 -9.85 -1.55
C ILE A 18 8.36 -9.02 -2.64
N PHE A 19 8.18 -7.71 -2.42
CA PHE A 19 7.59 -6.81 -3.42
C PHE A 19 8.43 -6.74 -4.69
N GLY A 20 9.75 -6.61 -4.56
CA GLY A 20 10.67 -6.62 -5.68
C GLY A 20 10.55 -7.90 -6.51
N GLY A 21 10.44 -9.05 -5.84
CA GLY A 21 10.20 -10.34 -6.49
C GLY A 21 8.83 -10.41 -7.16
N VAL A 22 7.76 -10.23 -6.38
CA VAL A 22 6.39 -10.44 -6.85
C VAL A 22 5.98 -9.49 -7.97
N PHE A 23 6.35 -8.23 -7.91
CA PHE A 23 5.95 -7.25 -8.92
C PHE A 23 7.00 -7.04 -9.99
N ALA A 24 8.22 -6.68 -9.62
CA ALA A 24 9.20 -6.27 -10.61
C ALA A 24 9.83 -7.47 -11.32
N LEU A 25 10.35 -8.45 -10.59
CA LEU A 25 11.02 -9.59 -11.24
C LEU A 25 10.04 -10.49 -11.99
N SER A 26 8.82 -10.71 -11.46
CA SER A 26 7.79 -11.47 -12.17
C SER A 26 7.35 -10.79 -13.47
N GLU A 27 7.24 -9.45 -13.47
CA GLU A 27 6.93 -8.66 -14.68
C GLU A 27 8.04 -8.75 -15.69
N VAL A 28 9.31 -8.66 -15.26
CA VAL A 28 10.47 -8.85 -16.14
C VAL A 28 10.43 -10.22 -16.82
N LEU A 29 10.17 -11.29 -16.05
CA LEU A 29 10.09 -12.65 -16.60
C LEU A 29 8.95 -12.80 -17.61
N ASP A 30 7.77 -12.27 -17.31
CA ASP A 30 6.60 -12.30 -18.20
C ASP A 30 6.89 -11.52 -19.50
N ARG A 31 7.47 -10.33 -19.41
CA ARG A 31 7.81 -9.53 -20.58
C ARG A 31 8.91 -10.12 -21.43
N VAL A 32 9.95 -10.70 -20.83
CA VAL A 32 11.01 -11.41 -21.56
C VAL A 32 10.44 -12.61 -22.33
N GLU A 33 9.47 -13.35 -21.74
CA GLU A 33 8.79 -14.43 -22.47
C GLU A 33 7.95 -13.89 -23.63
N ARG A 34 7.20 -12.82 -23.44
CA ARG A 34 6.40 -12.18 -24.51
C ARG A 34 7.28 -11.66 -25.64
N MET A 35 8.38 -10.99 -25.32
CA MET A 35 9.34 -10.53 -26.35
C MET A 35 9.93 -11.67 -27.20
N ARG A 36 10.04 -12.89 -26.64
CA ARG A 36 10.44 -14.07 -27.40
C ARG A 36 9.34 -14.59 -28.34
N ARG A 37 8.06 -14.38 -27.99
CA ARG A 37 6.91 -14.85 -28.78
C ARG A 37 6.46 -13.86 -29.83
N GLU A 38 6.53 -12.57 -29.53
CA GLU A 38 6.12 -11.49 -30.42
C GLU A 38 7.34 -10.94 -31.13
N ALA A 39 7.50 -11.27 -32.42
CA ALA A 39 8.47 -10.61 -33.26
C ALA A 39 8.11 -9.11 -33.33
N ARG A 40 8.93 -8.30 -32.63
CA ARG A 40 9.19 -6.87 -32.85
C ARG A 40 7.98 -6.03 -33.27
N VAL A 41 7.16 -5.61 -32.37
CA VAL A 41 6.31 -4.45 -32.57
C VAL A 41 7.12 -3.22 -32.11
N GLU A 42 7.65 -2.52 -33.08
CA GLU A 42 8.27 -1.20 -32.90
C GLU A 42 7.15 -0.20 -32.56
N ASN A 43 6.90 0.04 -31.32
CA ASN A 43 6.06 1.16 -30.89
C ASN A 43 6.92 2.22 -30.23
N GLY A 44 7.51 3.07 -31.08
CA GLY A 44 8.00 4.37 -30.67
C GLY A 44 6.83 5.26 -30.23
N THR A 45 6.29 5.03 -29.06
CA THR A 45 5.29 5.92 -28.47
C THR A 45 5.97 7.22 -28.06
N SER A 46 5.74 8.29 -28.82
CA SER A 46 6.13 9.62 -28.39
C SER A 46 5.25 10.00 -27.20
N CYS A 47 5.79 9.86 -25.99
CA CYS A 47 5.11 10.28 -24.77
C CYS A 47 5.11 11.82 -24.69
N ARG A 48 4.02 12.41 -25.10
CA ARG A 48 3.76 13.83 -24.87
C ARG A 48 3.00 13.96 -23.56
N VAL A 49 3.59 14.62 -22.56
CA VAL A 49 2.90 14.90 -21.30
C VAL A 49 1.69 15.77 -21.60
N GLN A 50 0.50 15.22 -21.45
CA GLN A 50 -0.76 15.93 -21.62
C GLN A 50 -1.38 16.14 -20.23
N LEU A 51 -1.70 17.39 -19.92
CA LEU A 51 -2.44 17.70 -18.70
C LEU A 51 -3.93 17.41 -18.95
N PRO A 52 -4.61 16.76 -18.00
CA PRO A 52 -6.04 16.47 -18.15
C PRO A 52 -6.86 17.75 -18.22
N SER A 53 -7.90 17.74 -19.04
CA SER A 53 -8.83 18.84 -19.19
C SER A 53 -9.74 19.00 -17.95
N LEU A 54 -10.28 20.19 -17.72
CA LEU A 54 -11.22 20.42 -16.61
C LEU A 54 -12.46 19.53 -16.69
N GLY A 55 -12.90 19.18 -17.91
CA GLY A 55 -14.00 18.26 -18.13
C GLY A 55 -13.71 16.84 -17.67
N GLU A 56 -12.49 16.36 -17.92
CA GLU A 56 -12.02 15.04 -17.46
C GLU A 56 -11.95 14.99 -15.93
N TRP A 57 -11.48 16.04 -15.28
CA TRP A 57 -11.47 16.15 -13.82
C TRP A 57 -12.88 16.06 -13.22
N ARG A 58 -13.85 16.82 -13.76
CA ARG A 58 -15.24 16.78 -13.31
C ARG A 58 -15.85 15.38 -13.40
N GLY A 59 -15.57 14.67 -14.49
CA GLY A 59 -16.07 13.31 -14.71
C GLY A 59 -15.47 12.25 -13.78
N ARG A 60 -14.38 12.58 -13.06
CA ARG A 60 -13.67 11.66 -12.14
C ARG A 60 -13.71 12.10 -10.68
N MET A 61 -14.29 13.26 -10.39
CA MET A 61 -14.31 13.85 -9.04
C MET A 61 -14.95 12.92 -8.00
N SER A 62 -16.02 12.23 -8.34
CA SER A 62 -16.69 11.30 -7.42
C SER A 62 -15.78 10.13 -7.02
N GLY A 63 -15.01 9.59 -7.98
CA GLY A 63 -14.01 8.56 -7.72
C GLY A 63 -12.88 9.07 -6.82
N LEU A 64 -12.37 10.27 -7.11
CA LEU A 64 -11.33 10.93 -6.33
C LEU A 64 -11.76 11.14 -4.87
N VAL A 65 -12.93 11.75 -4.65
CA VAL A 65 -13.46 12.01 -3.30
C VAL A 65 -13.70 10.70 -2.54
N LYS A 66 -14.29 9.70 -3.19
CA LYS A 66 -14.54 8.39 -2.57
C LYS A 66 -13.25 7.72 -2.14
N SER A 67 -12.24 7.73 -2.99
CA SER A 67 -10.93 7.12 -2.71
C SER A 67 -10.17 7.89 -1.64
N SER A 68 -10.25 9.22 -1.62
CA SER A 68 -9.68 10.04 -0.56
C SER A 68 -10.33 9.75 0.80
N LEU A 69 -11.65 9.57 0.84
CA LEU A 69 -12.35 9.17 2.07
C LEU A 69 -11.89 7.79 2.56
N ILE A 70 -11.77 6.81 1.65
CA ILE A 70 -11.24 5.47 1.99
C ILE A 70 -9.83 5.62 2.56
N GLY A 71 -8.95 6.38 1.90
CA GLY A 71 -7.59 6.60 2.35
C GLY A 71 -7.52 7.25 3.73
N THR A 72 -8.29 8.31 3.97
CA THR A 72 -8.37 8.96 5.28
C THR A 72 -8.83 8.00 6.35
N PHE A 73 -9.87 7.20 6.07
CA PHE A 73 -10.41 6.24 7.04
C PHE A 73 -9.39 5.14 7.38
N VAL A 74 -8.72 4.60 6.37
CA VAL A 74 -7.65 3.61 6.56
C VAL A 74 -6.48 4.23 7.32
N GLY A 75 -6.11 5.48 7.03
CA GLY A 75 -5.03 6.18 7.71
C GLY A 75 -5.28 6.40 9.21
N ILE A 76 -6.53 6.60 9.63
CA ILE A 76 -6.88 6.73 11.06
C ILE A 76 -6.61 5.42 11.82
N LEU A 77 -6.62 4.29 11.14
CA LEU A 77 -6.32 2.99 11.76
C LEU A 77 -4.81 2.79 11.86
N PRO A 78 -4.23 2.77 13.08
CA PRO A 78 -2.79 2.62 13.24
C PRO A 78 -2.27 1.34 12.59
N GLY A 79 -1.15 1.46 11.88
CA GLY A 79 -0.45 0.31 11.32
C GLY A 79 -0.97 -0.21 9.97
N THR A 80 -2.06 0.30 9.42
CA THR A 80 -2.61 -0.21 8.13
C THR A 80 -1.77 0.19 6.92
N GLY A 81 -1.18 1.37 6.96
CA GLY A 81 -0.27 1.86 5.91
C GLY A 81 -0.94 2.25 4.58
N ALA A 82 -0.22 3.05 3.81
CA ALA A 82 -0.68 3.61 2.54
C ALA A 82 -0.92 2.54 1.45
N ALA A 83 -0.13 1.47 1.43
CA ALA A 83 -0.29 0.39 0.47
C ALA A 83 -1.65 -0.28 0.57
N THR A 84 -2.12 -0.56 1.80
CA THR A 84 -3.43 -1.16 2.05
C THR A 84 -4.55 -0.27 1.52
N ALA A 85 -4.48 1.03 1.80
CA ALA A 85 -5.47 2.00 1.34
C ALA A 85 -5.51 2.09 -0.19
N ALA A 86 -4.34 2.12 -0.85
CA ALA A 86 -4.24 2.16 -2.30
C ALA A 86 -4.88 0.92 -2.95
N PHE A 87 -4.60 -0.28 -2.44
CA PHE A 87 -5.20 -1.51 -2.95
C PHE A 87 -6.71 -1.58 -2.71
N LEU A 88 -7.18 -1.17 -1.54
CA LEU A 88 -8.62 -1.13 -1.24
C LEU A 88 -9.35 -0.17 -2.17
N SER A 89 -8.81 1.03 -2.37
CA SER A 89 -9.40 2.04 -3.26
C SER A 89 -9.36 1.61 -4.72
N TYR A 90 -8.28 0.98 -5.17
CA TYR A 90 -8.21 0.41 -6.51
C TYR A 90 -9.25 -0.71 -6.69
N GLY A 91 -9.41 -1.60 -5.73
CA GLY A 91 -10.42 -2.65 -5.73
C GLY A 91 -11.83 -2.10 -5.80
N GLU A 92 -12.11 -1.03 -5.04
CA GLU A 92 -13.40 -0.36 -5.05
C GLU A 92 -13.65 0.37 -6.38
N ALA A 93 -12.63 1.01 -6.97
CA ALA A 93 -12.76 1.60 -8.30
C ALA A 93 -13.09 0.56 -9.38
N ARG A 94 -12.44 -0.60 -9.34
CA ARG A 94 -12.76 -1.74 -10.23
C ARG A 94 -14.19 -2.25 -10.07
N ARG A 95 -14.79 -2.09 -8.90
CA ARG A 95 -16.15 -2.52 -8.60
C ARG A 95 -17.19 -1.46 -8.98
N SER A 96 -16.96 -0.20 -8.68
CA SER A 96 -17.98 0.87 -8.69
C SER A 96 -17.78 1.95 -9.73
N SER A 97 -16.60 2.07 -10.38
CA SER A 97 -16.38 3.08 -11.42
C SER A 97 -17.32 2.84 -12.63
N PRO A 98 -17.88 3.91 -13.20
CA PRO A 98 -18.61 3.82 -14.48
C PRO A 98 -17.74 3.22 -15.61
N ARG A 99 -16.41 3.38 -15.53
CA ARG A 99 -15.43 2.90 -16.53
C ARG A 99 -14.70 1.63 -16.09
N ARG A 100 -15.26 0.89 -15.12
CA ARG A 100 -14.66 -0.30 -14.51
C ARG A 100 -14.16 -1.37 -15.50
N GLY A 101 -14.81 -1.52 -16.65
CA GLY A 101 -14.43 -2.49 -17.68
C GLY A 101 -13.10 -2.20 -18.36
N ASN A 102 -12.62 -0.96 -18.28
CA ASN A 102 -11.37 -0.48 -18.88
C ASN A 102 -10.24 -0.30 -17.85
N ILE A 103 -10.52 -0.43 -16.56
CA ILE A 103 -9.49 -0.35 -15.50
C ILE A 103 -8.51 -1.51 -15.68
N GLY A 104 -7.22 -1.19 -15.77
CA GLY A 104 -6.14 -2.11 -16.12
C GLY A 104 -5.83 -2.18 -17.63
N LYS A 105 -6.57 -1.44 -18.46
CA LYS A 105 -6.37 -1.34 -19.90
C LYS A 105 -6.10 0.11 -20.36
N GLY A 106 -5.50 0.92 -19.48
CA GLY A 106 -5.18 2.32 -19.76
C GLY A 106 -6.18 3.34 -19.19
N GLU A 107 -7.27 2.90 -18.52
CA GLU A 107 -8.20 3.82 -17.87
C GLU A 107 -7.59 4.43 -16.60
N PRO A 108 -7.51 5.77 -16.49
CA PRO A 108 -6.89 6.46 -15.35
C PRO A 108 -7.62 6.29 -14.02
N ASP A 109 -8.90 5.92 -14.00
CA ASP A 109 -9.71 5.83 -12.78
C ASP A 109 -9.08 4.93 -11.71
N GLY A 110 -8.39 3.85 -12.13
CA GLY A 110 -7.68 2.97 -11.21
C GLY A 110 -6.47 3.64 -10.54
N ILE A 111 -5.70 4.41 -11.31
CA ILE A 111 -4.54 5.17 -10.81
C ILE A 111 -5.01 6.29 -9.89
N ILE A 112 -6.03 7.05 -10.32
CA ILE A 112 -6.63 8.13 -9.51
C ILE A 112 -7.10 7.57 -8.16
N ALA A 113 -7.77 6.42 -8.15
CA ALA A 113 -8.24 5.81 -6.92
C ALA A 113 -7.09 5.40 -5.98
N ALA A 114 -6.08 4.73 -6.49
CA ALA A 114 -4.94 4.30 -5.70
C ALA A 114 -4.15 5.48 -5.14
N GLU A 115 -3.82 6.46 -5.99
CA GLU A 115 -2.96 7.60 -5.62
C GLU A 115 -3.67 8.61 -4.73
N SER A 116 -4.95 8.91 -4.98
CA SER A 116 -5.70 9.82 -4.09
C SER A 116 -5.89 9.22 -2.70
N SER A 117 -6.09 7.92 -2.62
CA SER A 117 -6.16 7.20 -1.34
C SER A 117 -4.80 7.19 -0.62
N ASN A 118 -3.72 6.90 -1.34
CA ASN A 118 -2.36 6.92 -0.82
C ASN A 118 -2.01 8.29 -0.19
N ASN A 119 -2.31 9.39 -0.88
CA ASN A 119 -2.09 10.73 -0.35
C ASN A 119 -2.99 11.02 0.87
N ALA A 120 -4.25 10.61 0.83
CA ALA A 120 -5.21 10.87 1.91
C ALA A 120 -4.88 10.10 3.21
N VAL A 121 -4.22 8.93 3.10
CA VAL A 121 -3.72 8.17 4.28
C VAL A 121 -2.83 9.04 5.15
N THR A 122 -1.96 9.87 4.58
CA THR A 122 -1.04 10.72 5.34
C THR A 122 -1.81 11.64 6.28
N GLY A 123 -2.89 12.28 5.79
CA GLY A 123 -3.77 13.10 6.63
C GLY A 123 -4.49 12.29 7.70
N GLY A 124 -4.99 11.10 7.34
CA GLY A 124 -5.62 10.18 8.30
C GLY A 124 -4.70 9.71 9.41
N ALA A 125 -3.46 9.35 9.06
CA ALA A 125 -2.45 8.85 10.01
C ALA A 125 -1.97 9.92 11.00
N LEU A 126 -2.06 11.20 10.65
CA LEU A 126 -1.74 12.29 11.57
C LEU A 126 -2.73 12.39 12.74
N VAL A 127 -3.98 11.97 12.57
CA VAL A 127 -4.99 12.04 13.63
C VAL A 127 -4.56 11.24 14.86
N PRO A 128 -4.35 9.90 14.80
CA PRO A 128 -3.87 9.15 15.94
C PRO A 128 -2.45 9.55 16.37
N SER A 129 -1.60 9.96 15.43
CA SER A 129 -0.22 10.30 15.71
C SER A 129 -0.12 11.55 16.59
N LEU A 130 -0.75 12.64 16.19
CA LEU A 130 -0.68 13.90 16.93
C LEU A 130 -1.56 13.91 18.17
N ALA A 131 -2.79 13.32 18.07
CA ALA A 131 -3.74 13.35 19.17
C ALA A 131 -3.46 12.33 20.28
N LEU A 132 -2.94 11.15 19.94
CA LEU A 132 -2.73 10.05 20.89
C LEU A 132 -1.24 9.68 21.05
N GLY A 133 -0.35 10.20 20.20
CA GLY A 133 1.05 9.78 20.19
C GLY A 133 1.26 8.37 19.62
N ILE A 134 0.26 7.83 18.91
CA ILE A 134 0.30 6.48 18.32
C ILE A 134 0.60 6.62 16.82
N PRO A 135 1.74 6.13 16.33
CA PRO A 135 2.07 6.27 14.90
C PRO A 135 1.10 5.46 14.02
N GLY A 136 0.55 6.10 13.00
CA GLY A 136 -0.31 5.45 12.00
C GLY A 136 0.46 4.61 10.99
N ASP A 137 1.69 5.03 10.70
CA ASP A 137 2.58 4.42 9.72
C ASP A 137 4.06 4.69 10.06
N PRO A 138 5.04 4.11 9.32
CA PRO A 138 6.46 4.36 9.56
C PRO A 138 6.88 5.82 9.42
N VAL A 139 6.22 6.60 8.56
CA VAL A 139 6.53 8.03 8.36
C VAL A 139 6.12 8.84 9.58
N THR A 140 4.90 8.61 10.06
CA THR A 140 4.42 9.27 11.29
C THR A 140 5.20 8.82 12.53
N ALA A 141 5.73 7.59 12.58
CA ALA A 141 6.62 7.14 13.64
C ALA A 141 7.92 7.97 13.69
N ILE A 142 8.55 8.21 12.53
CA ILE A 142 9.74 9.06 12.43
C ILE A 142 9.41 10.51 12.81
N MET A 143 8.25 11.01 12.38
CA MET A 143 7.78 12.34 12.74
C MET A 143 7.59 12.48 14.26
N LEU A 144 6.94 11.52 14.91
CA LEU A 144 6.77 11.53 16.37
C LEU A 144 8.10 11.48 17.12
N ALA A 145 9.04 10.64 16.65
CA ALA A 145 10.40 10.62 17.21
C ALA A 145 11.10 11.96 17.08
N THR A 146 10.97 12.62 15.92
CA THR A 146 11.54 13.93 15.67
C THR A 146 10.94 14.99 16.61
N LEU A 147 9.61 15.03 16.78
CA LEU A 147 8.95 15.91 17.74
C LEU A 147 9.48 15.69 19.14
N THR A 148 9.60 14.43 19.58
CA THR A 148 10.11 14.08 20.90
C THR A 148 11.56 14.56 21.14
N ILE A 149 12.43 14.41 20.14
CA ILE A 149 13.82 14.91 20.19
C ILE A 149 13.85 16.43 20.37
N HIS A 150 12.89 17.16 19.79
CA HIS A 150 12.76 18.61 19.95
C HIS A 150 12.01 19.02 21.23
N GLY A 151 11.78 18.09 22.15
CA GLY A 151 11.12 18.36 23.43
C GLY A 151 9.61 18.52 23.36
N VAL A 152 9.01 18.18 22.21
CA VAL A 152 7.55 18.23 22.01
C VAL A 152 6.98 16.84 22.23
N THR A 153 6.13 16.67 23.26
CA THR A 153 5.47 15.41 23.58
C THR A 153 4.18 15.26 22.78
N PRO A 154 4.12 14.31 21.80
CA PRO A 154 2.88 14.02 21.10
C PRO A 154 1.81 13.45 22.07
N GLY A 155 0.56 13.77 21.81
CA GLY A 155 -0.55 13.28 22.62
C GLY A 155 -1.64 14.31 22.83
N VAL A 156 -2.59 14.00 23.72
CA VAL A 156 -3.81 14.80 23.93
C VAL A 156 -3.55 16.27 24.25
N ARG A 157 -2.42 16.58 24.90
CA ARG A 157 -2.06 17.95 25.28
C ARG A 157 -1.29 18.72 24.20
N LEU A 158 -0.85 18.06 23.12
CA LEU A 158 -0.05 18.71 22.08
C LEU A 158 -0.75 19.95 21.51
N MET A 159 -2.05 19.87 21.27
CA MET A 159 -2.85 20.97 20.73
C MET A 159 -2.96 22.18 21.68
N THR A 160 -2.85 21.95 22.99
CA THR A 160 -2.99 23.01 24.02
C THR A 160 -1.63 23.57 24.44
N GLU A 161 -0.60 22.72 24.52
CA GLU A 161 0.73 23.10 24.99
C GLU A 161 1.63 23.64 23.88
N ASN A 162 1.50 23.07 22.66
CA ASN A 162 2.33 23.43 21.50
C ASN A 162 1.50 23.58 20.21
N PRO A 163 0.49 24.46 20.17
CA PRO A 163 -0.37 24.63 19.00
C PRO A 163 0.40 25.09 17.77
N GLU A 164 1.46 25.88 17.94
CA GLU A 164 2.30 26.38 16.85
C GLU A 164 2.94 25.24 16.04
N MET A 165 3.42 24.18 16.72
CA MET A 165 4.00 23.01 16.07
C MET A 165 2.97 22.25 15.24
N VAL A 166 1.76 22.12 15.74
CA VAL A 166 0.66 21.44 15.02
C VAL A 166 0.29 22.23 13.77
N TYR A 167 0.09 23.55 13.90
CA TYR A 167 -0.21 24.40 12.76
C TYR A 167 0.93 24.46 11.76
N ALA A 168 2.19 24.51 12.23
CA ALA A 168 3.36 24.43 11.36
C ALA A 168 3.39 23.13 10.57
N THR A 169 3.10 21.99 11.20
CA THR A 169 3.02 20.68 10.54
C THR A 169 1.96 20.68 9.43
N PHE A 170 0.77 21.19 9.70
CA PHE A 170 -0.28 21.30 8.68
C PHE A 170 0.09 22.28 7.55
N ALA A 171 0.70 23.40 7.88
CA ALA A 171 1.16 24.37 6.87
C ALA A 171 2.23 23.77 5.95
N VAL A 172 3.20 23.04 6.51
CA VAL A 172 4.25 22.35 5.74
C VAL A 172 3.65 21.27 4.85
N LEU A 173 2.69 20.48 5.35
CA LEU A 173 1.99 19.48 4.55
C LEU A 173 1.20 20.11 3.40
N MET A 174 0.51 21.22 3.66
CA MET A 174 -0.24 21.93 2.62
C MET A 174 0.71 22.47 1.56
N LEU A 175 1.83 23.08 1.97
CA LEU A 175 2.86 23.57 1.05
C LEU A 175 3.49 22.43 0.24
N SER A 176 3.81 21.32 0.88
CA SER A 176 4.36 20.13 0.22
C SER A 176 3.41 19.57 -0.85
N ASN A 177 2.11 19.50 -0.56
CA ASN A 177 1.11 19.08 -1.55
C ASN A 177 1.01 20.08 -2.73
N LEU A 178 1.13 21.37 -2.48
CA LEU A 178 1.15 22.38 -3.53
C LEU A 178 2.40 22.26 -4.42
N LEU A 179 3.57 22.05 -3.81
CA LEU A 179 4.84 21.88 -4.51
C LEU A 179 4.94 20.51 -5.24
N MET A 180 4.19 19.52 -4.80
CA MET A 180 4.17 18.20 -5.44
C MET A 180 3.71 18.30 -6.89
N TYR A 181 2.72 19.15 -7.20
CA TYR A 181 2.19 19.27 -8.56
C TYR A 181 3.23 19.71 -9.61
N PRO A 182 3.94 20.84 -9.46
CA PRO A 182 5.00 21.22 -10.39
C PRO A 182 6.16 20.21 -10.40
N SER A 183 6.51 19.65 -9.24
CA SER A 183 7.55 18.60 -9.16
C SER A 183 7.17 17.37 -9.97
N CYS A 184 5.93 16.89 -9.90
CA CYS A 184 5.45 15.80 -10.72
C CYS A 184 5.53 16.08 -12.23
N ILE A 185 5.20 17.29 -12.66
CA ILE A 185 5.31 17.67 -14.09
C ILE A 185 6.77 17.61 -14.55
N ILE A 186 7.70 18.18 -13.76
CA ILE A 186 9.11 18.17 -14.07
C ILE A 186 9.64 16.73 -14.13
N THR A 187 9.35 15.96 -13.09
CA THR A 187 9.79 14.56 -12.98
C THR A 187 9.25 13.72 -14.13
N THR A 188 7.97 13.85 -14.46
CA THR A 188 7.37 13.12 -15.57
C THR A 188 8.04 13.45 -16.91
N ARG A 189 8.38 14.72 -17.15
CA ARG A 189 9.12 15.13 -18.34
C ARG A 189 10.54 14.54 -18.39
N MET A 190 11.23 14.55 -17.26
CA MET A 190 12.58 13.97 -17.17
C MET A 190 12.54 12.45 -17.42
N PHE A 191 11.61 11.74 -16.77
CA PHE A 191 11.51 10.28 -16.87
C PHE A 191 10.83 9.81 -18.17
N SER A 192 10.15 10.67 -18.93
CA SER A 192 9.63 10.32 -20.26
C SER A 192 10.72 9.88 -21.25
N PHE A 193 11.96 10.30 -21.04
CA PHE A 193 13.13 9.82 -21.79
C PHE A 193 13.36 8.30 -21.58
N LEU A 194 13.07 7.73 -20.40
CA LEU A 194 13.22 6.30 -20.15
C LEU A 194 12.34 5.45 -21.09
N LEU A 195 11.21 5.98 -21.53
CA LEU A 195 10.31 5.29 -22.45
C LEU A 195 10.88 5.17 -23.89
N ARG A 196 11.99 5.86 -24.17
CA ARG A 196 12.73 5.73 -25.44
C ARG A 196 13.76 4.60 -25.42
N ILE A 197 14.06 4.06 -24.22
CA ILE A 197 15.01 2.97 -24.08
C ILE A 197 14.35 1.68 -24.59
N PRO A 198 15.05 0.88 -25.40
CA PRO A 198 14.54 -0.41 -25.84
C PRO A 198 14.11 -1.27 -24.65
N GLU A 199 12.94 -1.86 -24.74
CA GLU A 199 12.33 -2.63 -23.65
C GLU A 199 13.27 -3.74 -23.15
N GLN A 200 14.05 -4.34 -24.04
CA GLN A 200 15.03 -5.37 -23.70
C GLN A 200 16.11 -4.90 -22.73
N LEU A 201 16.66 -3.70 -22.97
CA LEU A 201 17.66 -3.10 -22.06
C LEU A 201 17.02 -2.69 -20.75
N LEU A 202 15.81 -2.13 -20.81
CA LEU A 202 15.07 -1.69 -19.63
C LEU A 202 14.77 -2.87 -18.70
N MET A 203 14.31 -4.00 -19.25
CA MET A 203 14.02 -5.21 -18.45
C MET A 203 15.28 -5.78 -17.78
N GLY A 204 16.41 -5.84 -18.51
CA GLY A 204 17.69 -6.24 -17.92
C GLY A 204 18.14 -5.33 -16.78
N PHE A 205 18.00 -4.02 -16.97
CA PHE A 205 18.35 -3.03 -15.96
C PHE A 205 17.46 -3.13 -14.71
N ILE A 206 16.15 -3.30 -14.90
CA ILE A 206 15.19 -3.48 -13.80
C ILE A 206 15.52 -4.76 -13.00
N ALA A 207 15.83 -5.87 -13.67
CA ALA A 207 16.22 -7.11 -12.99
C ALA A 207 17.44 -6.92 -12.09
N VAL A 208 18.48 -6.26 -12.62
CA VAL A 208 19.70 -5.95 -11.84
C VAL A 208 19.38 -5.04 -10.66
N LEU A 209 18.59 -3.99 -10.88
CA LEU A 209 18.17 -3.07 -9.80
C LEU A 209 17.34 -3.78 -8.71
N CYS A 210 16.48 -4.72 -9.07
CA CYS A 210 15.72 -5.52 -8.10
C CYS A 210 16.64 -6.35 -7.20
N ILE A 211 17.65 -6.98 -7.79
CA ILE A 211 18.64 -7.79 -7.06
C ILE A 211 19.50 -6.90 -6.16
N LEU A 212 20.03 -5.81 -6.70
CA LEU A 212 20.85 -4.86 -5.93
C LEU A 212 20.05 -4.17 -4.84
N GLY A 213 18.80 -3.77 -5.10
CA GLY A 213 17.91 -3.15 -4.14
C GLY A 213 17.55 -4.09 -2.98
N SER A 214 17.30 -5.36 -3.30
CA SER A 214 17.06 -6.39 -2.28
C SER A 214 18.28 -6.60 -1.38
N TYR A 215 19.47 -6.70 -1.96
CA TYR A 215 20.71 -6.81 -1.19
C TYR A 215 20.98 -5.54 -0.38
N GLY A 216 20.83 -4.36 -1.01
CA GLY A 216 21.13 -3.07 -0.40
C GLY A 216 20.24 -2.73 0.80
N SER A 217 19.05 -3.32 0.91
CA SER A 217 18.12 -3.03 2.01
C SER A 217 18.63 -3.51 3.37
N ARG A 218 19.35 -4.63 3.44
CA ARG A 218 19.86 -5.24 4.69
C ARG A 218 21.25 -5.83 4.59
N GLY A 219 21.88 -5.81 3.42
CA GLY A 219 23.19 -6.44 3.18
C GLY A 219 23.17 -7.96 3.27
N ASN A 220 22.00 -8.60 3.11
CA ASN A 220 21.86 -10.04 3.29
C ASN A 220 21.55 -10.74 1.97
N LEU A 221 22.35 -11.73 1.59
CA LEU A 221 22.14 -12.55 0.40
C LEU A 221 20.85 -13.37 0.46
N PHE A 222 20.36 -13.68 1.65
CA PHE A 222 19.09 -14.37 1.81
C PHE A 222 17.92 -13.56 1.25
N ASP A 223 17.91 -12.23 1.40
CA ASP A 223 16.89 -11.36 0.84
C ASP A 223 16.87 -11.39 -0.70
N VAL A 224 18.05 -11.52 -1.31
CA VAL A 224 18.18 -11.71 -2.77
C VAL A 224 17.57 -13.05 -3.20
N PHE A 225 17.90 -14.12 -2.48
CA PHE A 225 17.33 -15.43 -2.75
C PHE A 225 15.79 -15.43 -2.69
N VAL A 226 15.24 -14.77 -1.68
CA VAL A 226 13.80 -14.62 -1.53
C VAL A 226 13.19 -13.81 -2.66
N THR A 227 13.83 -12.71 -3.07
CA THR A 227 13.37 -11.89 -4.22
C THR A 227 13.27 -12.75 -5.49
N VAL A 228 14.29 -13.53 -5.77
CA VAL A 228 14.32 -14.41 -6.96
C VAL A 228 13.25 -15.50 -6.84
N PHE A 229 13.17 -16.18 -5.69
CA PHE A 229 12.16 -17.21 -5.45
C PHE A 229 10.73 -16.70 -5.59
N MET A 230 10.42 -15.57 -4.94
CA MET A 230 9.10 -14.95 -5.03
C MET A 230 8.79 -14.42 -6.43
N GLY A 231 9.81 -13.95 -7.16
CA GLY A 231 9.65 -13.54 -8.55
C GLY A 231 9.26 -14.70 -9.46
N ILE A 232 9.92 -15.83 -9.32
CA ILE A 232 9.60 -17.05 -10.07
C ILE A 232 8.22 -17.58 -9.66
N ALA A 233 7.91 -17.64 -8.37
CA ALA A 233 6.61 -18.09 -7.88
C ALA A 233 5.47 -17.21 -8.42
N ALA A 234 5.63 -15.88 -8.35
CA ALA A 234 4.65 -14.94 -8.87
C ALA A 234 4.47 -15.03 -10.39
N TYR A 235 5.55 -15.27 -11.14
CA TYR A 235 5.49 -15.53 -12.57
C TYR A 235 4.61 -16.76 -12.89
N PHE A 236 4.81 -17.89 -12.18
CA PHE A 236 3.96 -19.06 -12.34
C PHE A 236 2.52 -18.81 -11.91
N MET A 237 2.28 -18.07 -10.84
CA MET A 237 0.94 -17.69 -10.39
C MET A 237 0.20 -16.87 -11.46
N ARG A 238 0.87 -15.89 -12.11
CA ARG A 238 0.31 -15.13 -13.24
C ARG A 238 -0.07 -16.05 -14.39
N ARG A 239 0.76 -17.02 -14.70
CA ARG A 239 0.51 -17.98 -15.78
C ARG A 239 -0.68 -18.88 -15.50
N MET A 240 -0.99 -19.12 -14.23
CA MET A 240 -2.19 -19.84 -13.76
C MET A 240 -3.39 -18.90 -13.59
N GLU A 241 -3.32 -17.65 -14.08
CA GLU A 241 -4.35 -16.61 -13.93
C GLU A 241 -4.67 -16.26 -12.48
N PHE A 242 -3.76 -16.54 -11.56
CA PHE A 242 -3.93 -16.22 -10.14
C PHE A 242 -3.66 -14.73 -9.90
N PRO A 243 -4.59 -13.97 -9.29
CA PRO A 243 -4.40 -12.55 -9.06
C PRO A 243 -3.33 -12.31 -7.98
N LEU A 244 -2.29 -11.53 -8.30
CA LEU A 244 -1.21 -11.17 -7.36
C LEU A 244 -1.62 -10.17 -6.26
N PRO A 245 -2.54 -9.20 -6.49
CA PRO A 245 -2.89 -8.22 -5.46
C PRO A 245 -3.34 -8.83 -4.12
N PRO A 246 -4.19 -9.87 -4.05
CA PRO A 246 -4.56 -10.51 -2.78
C PRO A 246 -3.37 -11.11 -2.02
N LEU A 247 -2.40 -11.70 -2.75
CA LEU A 247 -1.17 -12.22 -2.14
C LEU A 247 -0.40 -11.10 -1.43
N VAL A 248 -0.25 -9.98 -2.11
CA VAL A 248 0.49 -8.82 -1.60
C VAL A 248 -0.21 -8.17 -0.42
N ILE A 249 -1.53 -8.00 -0.52
CA ILE A 249 -2.34 -7.50 0.60
C ILE A 249 -2.18 -8.43 1.81
N GLY A 250 -2.26 -9.75 1.60
CA GLY A 250 -2.06 -10.74 2.66
C GLY A 250 -0.68 -10.65 3.32
N LEU A 251 0.37 -10.42 2.54
CA LEU A 251 1.74 -10.24 3.06
C LEU A 251 1.88 -8.97 3.88
N VAL A 252 1.35 -7.85 3.40
CA VAL A 252 1.39 -6.56 4.13
C VAL A 252 0.58 -6.64 5.41
N LEU A 253 -0.66 -7.11 5.33
CA LEU A 253 -1.53 -7.23 6.50
C LEU A 253 -1.03 -8.32 7.46
N GLY A 254 -0.39 -9.37 6.96
CA GLY A 254 0.18 -10.44 7.79
C GLY A 254 1.19 -9.92 8.80
N GLN A 255 2.11 -9.06 8.37
CA GLN A 255 3.09 -8.44 9.27
C GLN A 255 2.41 -7.58 10.34
N GLN A 256 1.41 -6.79 9.96
CA GLN A 256 0.65 -5.95 10.91
C GLN A 256 -0.16 -6.81 11.89
N PHE A 257 -0.75 -7.89 11.38
CA PHE A 257 -1.50 -8.85 12.18
C PHE A 257 -0.62 -9.54 13.23
N GLU A 258 0.58 -9.98 12.83
CA GLU A 258 1.54 -10.59 13.77
C GLU A 258 1.99 -9.62 14.86
N MET A 259 2.32 -8.37 14.49
CA MET A 259 2.68 -7.34 15.47
C MET A 259 1.51 -7.05 16.44
N SER A 260 0.29 -6.95 15.91
CA SER A 260 -0.90 -6.69 16.73
C SER A 260 -1.21 -7.85 17.68
N ILE A 261 -1.09 -9.10 17.21
CA ILE A 261 -1.23 -10.28 18.09
C ILE A 261 -0.14 -10.30 19.15
N GLY A 262 1.11 -10.00 18.80
CA GLY A 262 2.21 -9.92 19.75
C GLY A 262 1.92 -8.91 20.87
N GLN A 263 1.42 -7.72 20.51
CA GLN A 263 1.00 -6.72 21.49
C GLN A 263 -0.19 -7.20 22.33
N MET A 264 -1.21 -7.80 21.72
CA MET A 264 -2.35 -8.36 22.44
C MET A 264 -1.92 -9.43 23.45
N MET A 265 -0.95 -10.29 23.09
CA MET A 265 -0.42 -11.31 24.01
C MET A 265 0.25 -10.69 25.25
N LEU A 266 0.95 -9.56 25.08
CA LEU A 266 1.57 -8.84 26.19
C LEU A 266 0.53 -8.20 27.10
N PHE A 267 -0.54 -7.62 26.55
CA PHE A 267 -1.61 -6.98 27.32
C PHE A 267 -2.59 -7.96 27.96
N LYS A 268 -2.78 -9.14 27.33
CA LYS A 268 -3.70 -10.17 27.84
C LYS A 268 -3.25 -10.74 29.19
N GLY A 269 -1.93 -10.87 29.44
CA GLY A 269 -1.41 -11.53 30.64
C GLY A 269 -1.92 -12.97 30.76
N ASP A 270 -2.42 -13.33 31.94
CA ASP A 270 -2.96 -14.68 32.25
C ASP A 270 -4.46 -14.84 31.95
N ASP A 271 -5.13 -13.78 31.47
CA ASP A 271 -6.56 -13.83 31.16
C ASP A 271 -6.89 -14.75 30.00
N SER A 272 -8.09 -15.29 29.96
CA SER A 272 -8.56 -16.04 28.79
C SER A 272 -8.81 -15.12 27.60
N TRP A 273 -8.61 -15.61 26.38
CA TRP A 273 -8.86 -14.83 25.16
C TRP A 273 -10.28 -14.28 25.07
N LEU A 274 -11.27 -15.07 25.51
CA LEU A 274 -12.67 -14.66 25.51
C LEU A 274 -12.92 -13.52 26.52
N ALA A 275 -12.35 -13.60 27.71
CA ALA A 275 -12.47 -12.56 28.72
C ALA A 275 -11.81 -11.26 28.25
N PHE A 276 -10.60 -11.34 27.67
CA PHE A 276 -9.87 -10.18 27.18
C PHE A 276 -10.61 -9.46 26.04
N VAL A 277 -11.12 -10.21 25.06
CA VAL A 277 -11.87 -9.62 23.92
C VAL A 277 -13.22 -9.07 24.37
N SER A 278 -13.94 -9.77 25.27
CA SER A 278 -15.24 -9.32 25.78
C SER A 278 -15.16 -8.09 26.70
N ALA A 279 -14.00 -7.84 27.29
CA ALA A 279 -13.76 -6.64 28.09
C ALA A 279 -13.77 -5.33 27.27
N SER A 280 -13.57 -5.44 25.95
CA SER A 280 -13.61 -4.28 25.05
C SER A 280 -14.82 -4.32 24.09
N PRO A 281 -15.86 -3.50 24.34
CA PRO A 281 -17.04 -3.45 23.48
C PRO A 281 -16.69 -3.03 22.03
N ILE A 282 -15.67 -2.19 21.86
CA ILE A 282 -15.19 -1.76 20.53
C ILE A 282 -14.60 -2.95 19.77
N ALA A 283 -13.79 -3.78 20.42
CA ALA A 283 -13.21 -4.97 19.80
C ALA A 283 -14.30 -5.98 19.39
N MET A 284 -15.32 -6.16 20.20
CA MET A 284 -16.47 -7.01 19.90
C MET A 284 -17.24 -6.54 18.65
N VAL A 285 -17.52 -5.25 18.56
CA VAL A 285 -18.20 -4.66 17.41
C VAL A 285 -17.36 -4.80 16.13
N LEU A 286 -16.05 -4.52 16.20
CA LEU A 286 -15.15 -4.65 15.06
C LEU A 286 -15.00 -6.09 14.60
N LEU A 287 -14.88 -7.06 15.51
CA LEU A 287 -14.83 -8.48 15.19
C LEU A 287 -16.15 -8.98 14.58
N GLY A 288 -17.28 -8.55 15.13
CA GLY A 288 -18.61 -8.85 14.58
C GLY A 288 -18.77 -8.30 13.15
N MET A 289 -18.34 -7.07 12.91
CA MET A 289 -18.36 -6.46 11.59
C MET A 289 -17.43 -7.17 10.61
N ALA A 290 -16.21 -7.54 11.03
CA ALA A 290 -15.27 -8.30 10.22
C ALA A 290 -15.85 -9.68 9.86
N PHE A 291 -16.47 -10.37 10.81
CA PHE A 291 -17.14 -11.65 10.58
C PHE A 291 -18.29 -11.52 9.57
N LEU A 292 -19.14 -10.50 9.70
CA LEU A 292 -20.21 -10.22 8.75
C LEU A 292 -19.68 -9.95 7.34
N LEU A 293 -18.60 -9.16 7.22
CA LEU A 293 -17.97 -8.86 5.93
C LEU A 293 -17.36 -10.09 5.25
N LEU A 294 -16.92 -11.07 6.02
CA LEU A 294 -16.43 -12.35 5.49
C LEU A 294 -17.58 -13.29 5.10
N VAL A 295 -18.61 -13.41 5.93
CA VAL A 295 -19.67 -14.41 5.75
C VAL A 295 -20.71 -13.99 4.72
N VAL A 296 -21.12 -12.71 4.73
CA VAL A 296 -22.22 -12.23 3.85
C VAL A 296 -21.91 -12.44 2.36
N PRO A 297 -20.72 -12.10 1.82
CA PRO A 297 -20.41 -12.33 0.42
C PRO A 297 -20.38 -13.84 0.05
N GLN A 298 -19.89 -14.68 0.97
CA GLN A 298 -19.83 -16.12 0.77
C GLN A 298 -21.24 -16.71 0.65
N VAL A 299 -22.15 -16.31 1.55
CA VAL A 299 -23.54 -16.74 1.53
C VAL A 299 -24.27 -16.24 0.27
N GLN A 300 -24.01 -14.98 -0.12
CA GLN A 300 -24.59 -14.42 -1.34
C GLN A 300 -24.11 -15.17 -2.60
N ASN A 301 -22.80 -15.44 -2.71
CA ASN A 301 -22.25 -16.23 -3.80
C ASN A 301 -22.81 -17.65 -3.84
N TYR A 302 -22.92 -18.31 -2.69
CA TYR A 302 -23.50 -19.63 -2.60
C TYR A 302 -24.97 -19.65 -3.05
N ARG A 303 -25.77 -18.66 -2.63
CA ARG A 303 -27.17 -18.51 -3.05
C ARG A 303 -27.29 -18.23 -4.55
N ALA A 304 -26.40 -17.39 -5.11
CA ALA A 304 -26.39 -17.08 -6.54
C ALA A 304 -26.01 -18.30 -7.40
N LEU A 305 -25.09 -19.14 -6.93
CA LEU A 305 -24.73 -20.41 -7.60
C LEU A 305 -25.85 -21.43 -7.54
N ARG A 306 -26.62 -21.47 -6.44
CA ARG A 306 -27.76 -22.37 -6.27
C ARG A 306 -28.99 -21.97 -7.08
N ALA A 307 -29.16 -20.67 -7.34
CA ALA A 307 -30.24 -20.14 -8.19
C ALA A 307 -29.98 -20.31 -9.70
N LYS A 308 -28.75 -20.64 -10.09
CA LYS A 308 -28.37 -20.94 -11.49
C LYS A 308 -28.39 -22.43 -11.84
N ARG A 309 -28.63 -23.30 -10.87
CA ARG A 309 -28.92 -24.74 -11.03
C ARG A 309 -30.40 -24.99 -10.95
#